data_a5bc4e27f82eaa644f7ee9ca00bd3bb0
#
_entry.id   a5bc4e27f82eaa644f7ee9ca00bd3bb0
#
_cell.length_a   1.000
_cell.length_b   1.000
_cell.length_c   1.000
_cell.angle_alpha   90.00
_cell.angle_beta   90.00
_cell.angle_gamma   90.00
#
_symmetry.space_group_name_H-M   'P 1'
#
loop_
_entity.id
_entity.type
_entity.pdbx_description
1 polymer ?
#
loop_
_entity_poly.entity_id
_entity_poly.type
_entity_poly.pdbx_seq_one_letter_code
_entity_poly.pdbx_strand_id
1 'polypeptide(L)'
;MRLLTTTVLMASLTLSACGVIRDSRVNPFNWFGNSRSQPIERDSRAETNPLIPVNERGGLFRSLRASVQEYQGSPVDQVSALVIERVPGGAIVRATGISSYDGPYGVQLTPTTEDAEPVDGVLTYRLEAERPRELRRTTSTRVRTVNAGVYLSDRELRDVRVIRVEGVRNAQTTTRR
;
A
#
# COMPACT_ATOMS: atom_id res chain seq x y z
N MET A 1 43.04 -14.69 53.11
CA MET A 1 41.60 -14.94 53.16
C MET A 1 40.72 -13.70 53.12
N ARG A 2 41.06 -12.60 53.83
CA ARG A 2 40.21 -11.39 53.85
C ARG A 2 40.11 -10.65 52.51
N LEU A 3 41.13 -10.65 51.67
CA LEU A 3 41.10 -10.03 50.33
C LEU A 3 40.23 -10.76 49.33
N LEU A 4 40.18 -12.11 49.39
CA LEU A 4 39.34 -12.94 48.52
C LEU A 4 37.83 -12.76 48.83
N THR A 5 37.48 -12.60 50.11
CA THR A 5 36.10 -12.39 50.53
C THR A 5 35.58 -11.01 50.13
N THR A 6 36.43 -9.99 50.17
CA THR A 6 36.01 -8.62 49.72
C THR A 6 35.87 -8.53 48.20
N THR A 7 36.68 -9.20 47.42
CA THR A 7 36.52 -9.23 45.93
C THR A 7 35.28 -10.00 45.51
N VAL A 8 34.94 -11.09 46.16
CA VAL A 8 33.68 -11.83 45.87
C VAL A 8 32.45 -11.02 46.25
N LEU A 9 32.50 -10.28 47.37
CA LEU A 9 31.41 -9.44 47.79
C LEU A 9 31.21 -8.25 46.85
N MET A 10 32.25 -7.63 46.32
CA MET A 10 32.16 -6.56 45.34
C MET A 10 31.62 -7.06 43.98
N ALA A 11 32.01 -8.23 43.54
CA ALA A 11 31.52 -8.83 42.31
C ALA A 11 30.02 -9.18 42.34
N SER A 12 29.51 -9.61 43.50
CA SER A 12 28.09 -9.93 43.65
C SER A 12 27.17 -8.69 43.66
N LEU A 13 27.65 -7.53 44.12
CA LEU A 13 26.91 -6.28 44.11
C LEU A 13 26.76 -5.66 42.71
N THR A 14 27.70 -5.92 41.81
CA THR A 14 27.63 -5.40 40.43
C THR A 14 26.64 -6.18 39.54
N LEU A 15 26.35 -7.45 39.84
CA LEU A 15 25.40 -8.23 39.07
C LEU A 15 23.92 -7.86 39.36
N SER A 16 23.66 -7.29 40.52
CA SER A 16 22.28 -6.93 40.90
C SER A 16 21.81 -5.59 40.30
N ALA A 17 22.71 -4.78 39.75
CA ALA A 17 22.36 -3.44 39.25
C ALA A 17 21.63 -3.46 37.89
N CYS A 18 21.78 -4.51 37.09
CA CYS A 18 21.16 -4.57 35.78
C CYS A 18 19.63 -4.74 35.80
N GLY A 19 19.07 -5.32 36.88
CA GLY A 19 17.61 -5.48 37.00
C GLY A 19 16.88 -4.17 37.32
N VAL A 20 17.48 -3.33 38.15
CA VAL A 20 16.84 -2.09 38.63
C VAL A 20 16.68 -1.04 37.53
N ILE A 21 17.60 -1.02 36.56
CA ILE A 21 17.53 -0.07 35.43
C ILE A 21 16.46 -0.52 34.43
N ARG A 22 16.23 -1.82 34.28
CA ARG A 22 15.23 -2.34 33.34
C ARG A 22 13.81 -2.01 33.73
N ASP A 23 13.50 -2.00 35.03
CA ASP A 23 12.17 -1.73 35.58
C ASP A 23 12.01 -0.28 36.08
N SER A 24 13.00 0.56 35.87
CA SER A 24 12.99 1.95 36.28
C SER A 24 12.03 2.80 35.45
N ARG A 25 11.29 3.70 36.13
CA ARG A 25 10.45 4.72 35.49
C ARG A 25 11.21 5.72 34.64
N VAL A 26 12.53 5.77 34.77
CA VAL A 26 13.42 6.64 34.00
C VAL A 26 13.85 5.99 32.69
N ASN A 27 13.60 4.69 32.51
CA ASN A 27 13.90 3.99 31.27
C ASN A 27 12.88 4.38 30.20
N PRO A 28 13.28 5.03 29.09
CA PRO A 28 12.37 5.48 28.04
C PRO A 28 11.61 4.33 27.36
N PHE A 29 12.13 3.10 27.41
CA PHE A 29 11.43 1.92 26.91
C PHE A 29 10.23 1.50 27.77
N ASN A 30 10.14 1.94 29.02
CA ASN A 30 8.99 1.68 29.88
C ASN A 30 7.91 2.75 29.77
N TRP A 31 8.13 3.83 29.04
CA TRP A 31 7.15 4.90 28.87
C TRP A 31 5.96 4.47 28.00
N PHE A 32 6.14 3.48 27.15
CA PHE A 32 5.08 2.96 26.26
C PHE A 32 4.37 1.72 26.81
N GLY A 33 4.45 1.47 28.12
CA GLY A 33 3.74 0.37 28.78
C GLY A 33 3.92 -0.99 28.09
N ASN A 34 4.21 -2.02 28.82
CA ASN A 34 4.18 -3.38 28.28
C ASN A 34 2.74 -3.71 27.89
N SER A 35 2.45 -3.68 26.59
CA SER A 35 1.20 -4.22 26.07
C SER A 35 1.18 -5.72 26.34
N ARG A 36 0.44 -6.13 27.36
CA ARG A 36 0.15 -7.55 27.61
C ARG A 36 -1.04 -7.91 26.76
N SER A 37 -0.86 -8.84 25.85
CA SER A 37 -1.96 -9.53 25.20
C SER A 37 -2.74 -10.28 26.28
N GLN A 38 -3.91 -9.79 26.66
CA GLN A 38 -4.86 -10.57 27.45
C GLN A 38 -5.72 -11.38 26.48
N PRO A 39 -5.88 -12.69 26.72
CA PRO A 39 -6.87 -13.46 25.99
C PRO A 39 -8.24 -12.80 26.23
N ILE A 40 -8.92 -12.40 25.18
CA ILE A 40 -10.31 -12.04 25.27
C ILE A 40 -11.04 -13.36 25.47
N GLU A 41 -11.51 -13.63 26.69
CA GLU A 41 -12.54 -14.64 26.90
C GLU A 41 -13.74 -14.22 26.06
N ARG A 42 -13.88 -14.88 24.92
CA ARG A 42 -15.10 -14.77 24.14
C ARG A 42 -16.18 -15.47 24.94
N ASP A 43 -16.88 -14.69 25.75
CA ASP A 43 -18.14 -15.13 26.30
C ASP A 43 -19.00 -15.56 25.11
N SER A 44 -19.42 -16.82 25.10
CA SER A 44 -20.19 -17.45 24.01
C SER A 44 -21.61 -16.88 23.87
N ARG A 45 -21.97 -15.89 24.67
CA ARG A 45 -23.05 -14.97 24.35
C ARG A 45 -22.48 -13.96 23.37
N ALA A 46 -22.78 -14.16 22.09
CA ALA A 46 -22.65 -13.14 21.09
C ALA A 46 -23.46 -11.91 21.55
N GLU A 47 -22.87 -11.08 22.40
CA GLU A 47 -23.33 -9.72 22.55
C GLU A 47 -23.10 -9.08 21.17
N THR A 48 -24.18 -9.10 20.43
CA THR A 48 -24.29 -8.41 19.16
C THR A 48 -23.83 -6.99 19.41
N ASN A 49 -22.64 -6.63 18.94
CA ASN A 49 -22.18 -5.26 18.96
C ASN A 49 -23.32 -4.40 18.40
N PRO A 50 -23.90 -3.46 19.18
CA PRO A 50 -25.06 -2.68 18.74
C PRO A 50 -24.78 -1.84 17.48
N LEU A 51 -23.50 -1.72 17.09
CA LEU A 51 -23.07 -1.08 15.86
C LEU A 51 -22.96 -2.04 14.65
N ILE A 52 -23.17 -3.35 14.88
CA ILE A 52 -23.25 -4.32 13.79
C ILE A 52 -24.72 -4.68 13.61
N PRO A 53 -25.38 -4.26 12.53
CA PRO A 53 -26.76 -4.64 12.28
C PRO A 53 -26.89 -6.16 12.11
N VAL A 54 -27.78 -6.78 12.88
CA VAL A 54 -28.04 -8.22 12.96
C VAL A 54 -28.73 -8.76 11.71
N ASN A 55 -28.67 -8.08 10.60
CA ASN A 55 -29.40 -8.49 9.40
C ASN A 55 -28.45 -9.21 8.43
N GLU A 56 -28.48 -10.53 8.52
CA GLU A 56 -27.73 -11.43 7.65
C GLU A 56 -28.10 -11.32 6.16
N ARG A 57 -29.16 -10.59 5.80
CA ARG A 57 -29.71 -10.54 4.45
C ARG A 57 -29.70 -9.17 3.75
N GLY A 58 -29.23 -8.09 4.38
CA GLY A 58 -29.33 -6.78 3.74
C GLY A 58 -28.79 -5.60 4.51
N GLY A 59 -27.68 -5.75 5.23
CA GLY A 59 -27.09 -4.61 5.95
C GLY A 59 -26.70 -3.47 5.02
N LEU A 60 -26.97 -2.22 5.45
CA LEU A 60 -26.57 -0.98 4.78
C LEU A 60 -25.09 -0.97 4.38
N PHE A 61 -24.23 -1.68 5.12
CA PHE A 61 -22.82 -1.83 4.80
C PHE A 61 -22.53 -2.82 3.65
N ARG A 62 -23.46 -3.70 3.30
CA ARG A 62 -23.31 -4.53 2.11
C ARG A 62 -23.57 -3.69 0.86
N SER A 63 -24.52 -2.77 0.89
CA SER A 63 -24.70 -1.80 -0.18
C SER A 63 -23.55 -0.79 -0.26
N LEU A 64 -22.96 -0.42 0.87
CA LEU A 64 -21.75 0.39 0.91
C LEU A 64 -20.48 -0.38 0.47
N ARG A 65 -20.43 -1.70 0.68
CA ARG A 65 -19.38 -2.57 0.12
C ARG A 65 -19.67 -2.95 -1.34
N ALA A 66 -20.93 -3.04 -1.71
CA ALA A 66 -21.36 -3.28 -3.09
C ALA A 66 -21.32 -2.01 -3.95
N SER A 67 -21.32 -0.85 -3.33
CA SER A 67 -20.81 0.38 -3.92
C SER A 67 -19.29 0.47 -3.73
N VAL A 68 -18.54 -0.60 -4.01
CA VAL A 68 -17.24 -0.43 -4.64
C VAL A 68 -17.57 0.40 -5.85
N GLN A 69 -17.42 1.69 -5.71
CA GLN A 69 -17.71 2.67 -6.74
C GLN A 69 -16.89 2.21 -7.92
N GLU A 70 -17.56 1.63 -8.90
CA GLU A 70 -16.92 1.15 -10.11
C GLU A 70 -16.07 2.32 -10.61
N TYR A 71 -14.78 2.09 -10.74
CA TYR A 71 -13.86 3.14 -11.12
C TYR A 71 -14.30 3.74 -12.45
N GLN A 72 -14.59 5.02 -12.45
CA GLN A 72 -15.11 5.75 -13.61
C GLN A 72 -14.05 6.60 -14.31
N GLY A 73 -12.80 6.20 -14.18
CA GLY A 73 -11.70 6.83 -14.87
C GLY A 73 -11.82 6.70 -16.39
N SER A 74 -11.22 7.66 -17.07
CA SER A 74 -11.05 7.62 -18.52
C SER A 74 -9.57 7.71 -18.86
N PRO A 75 -9.13 7.10 -19.99
CA PRO A 75 -7.74 7.14 -20.37
C PRO A 75 -7.22 8.58 -20.52
N VAL A 76 -6.01 8.83 -20.02
CA VAL A 76 -5.34 10.11 -20.18
C VAL A 76 -5.02 10.38 -21.65
N ASP A 77 -4.84 11.63 -22.02
CA ASP A 77 -4.60 12.03 -23.38
C ASP A 77 -3.33 11.39 -23.98
N GLN A 78 -2.25 11.44 -23.22
CA GLN A 78 -0.99 10.79 -23.62
C GLN A 78 -0.17 10.30 -22.43
N VAL A 79 0.58 9.23 -22.64
CA VAL A 79 1.60 8.72 -21.71
C VAL A 79 2.95 9.34 -22.09
N SER A 80 3.55 10.09 -21.17
CA SER A 80 4.83 10.80 -21.41
C SER A 80 6.04 9.99 -20.99
N ALA A 81 5.91 9.12 -19.96
CA ALA A 81 6.99 8.27 -19.51
C ALA A 81 6.47 6.95 -18.94
N LEU A 82 7.30 5.91 -19.10
CA LEU A 82 7.10 4.60 -18.50
C LEU A 82 8.43 4.12 -17.91
N VAL A 83 8.45 3.86 -16.62
CA VAL A 83 9.62 3.40 -15.87
C VAL A 83 9.27 2.11 -15.14
N ILE A 84 10.18 1.13 -15.21
CA ILE A 84 10.07 -0.11 -14.43
C ILE A 84 11.25 -0.18 -13.48
N GLU A 85 10.93 -0.22 -12.19
CA GLU A 85 11.91 -0.34 -11.12
C GLU A 85 11.86 -1.77 -10.57
N ARG A 86 12.96 -2.49 -10.61
CA ARG A 86 13.07 -3.80 -9.99
C ARG A 86 13.17 -3.64 -8.48
N VAL A 87 12.37 -4.44 -7.78
CA VAL A 87 12.36 -4.52 -6.31
C VAL A 87 12.42 -5.99 -5.90
N PRO A 88 12.81 -6.30 -4.67
CA PRO A 88 12.76 -7.68 -4.19
C PRO A 88 11.35 -8.28 -4.32
N GLY A 89 11.25 -9.42 -5.00
CA GLY A 89 9.99 -10.14 -5.21
C GLY A 89 9.15 -9.66 -6.39
N GLY A 90 9.64 -8.66 -7.20
CA GLY A 90 8.87 -8.19 -8.36
C GLY A 90 9.41 -6.91 -8.98
N ALA A 91 8.49 -6.10 -9.49
CA ALA A 91 8.81 -4.80 -10.06
C ALA A 91 7.67 -3.80 -9.81
N ILE A 92 8.01 -2.52 -9.75
CA ILE A 92 7.07 -1.40 -9.74
C ILE A 92 7.06 -0.79 -11.14
N VAL A 93 5.89 -0.79 -11.75
CA VAL A 93 5.64 -0.12 -13.03
C VAL A 93 5.10 1.27 -12.73
N ARG A 94 5.78 2.32 -13.15
CA ARG A 94 5.37 3.71 -13.02
C ARG A 94 5.12 4.33 -14.38
N ALA A 95 3.95 4.93 -14.53
CA ALA A 95 3.62 5.69 -15.71
C ALA A 95 3.34 7.15 -15.37
N THR A 96 3.84 8.04 -16.21
CA THR A 96 3.51 9.47 -16.17
C THR A 96 2.72 9.80 -17.43
N GLY A 97 1.64 10.55 -17.26
CA GLY A 97 0.81 10.96 -18.39
C GLY A 97 0.34 12.40 -18.28
N ILE A 98 -0.28 12.85 -19.34
CA ILE A 98 -0.87 14.20 -19.44
C ILE A 98 -2.36 14.01 -19.75
N SER A 99 -3.23 14.54 -18.87
CA SER A 99 -4.65 14.56 -19.08
C SER A 99 -5.07 15.64 -20.09
N SER A 100 -6.20 15.43 -20.74
CA SER A 100 -6.84 16.44 -21.60
C SER A 100 -7.51 17.57 -20.80
N TYR A 101 -7.67 17.42 -19.49
CA TYR A 101 -8.31 18.36 -18.58
C TYR A 101 -7.45 18.63 -17.34
N ASP A 102 -7.77 19.71 -16.63
CA ASP A 102 -7.05 20.13 -15.44
C ASP A 102 -7.53 19.40 -14.20
N GLY A 103 -6.60 19.19 -13.24
CA GLY A 103 -6.90 18.61 -11.94
C GLY A 103 -7.46 17.19 -11.97
N PRO A 104 -6.97 16.28 -12.82
CA PRO A 104 -7.37 14.87 -12.78
C PRO A 104 -7.06 14.27 -11.40
N TYR A 105 -7.92 13.35 -10.95
CA TYR A 105 -7.76 12.66 -9.67
C TYR A 105 -8.03 11.16 -9.84
N GLY A 106 -7.93 10.36 -8.78
CA GLY A 106 -8.19 8.92 -8.84
C GLY A 106 -7.35 8.19 -9.89
N VAL A 107 -6.08 8.61 -10.07
CA VAL A 107 -5.22 8.12 -11.14
C VAL A 107 -4.77 6.69 -10.87
N GLN A 108 -4.94 5.80 -11.84
CA GLN A 108 -4.50 4.41 -11.73
C GLN A 108 -4.09 3.79 -13.06
N LEU A 109 -3.40 2.66 -12.97
CA LEU A 109 -3.12 1.76 -14.09
C LEU A 109 -4.14 0.63 -14.08
N THR A 110 -5.05 0.62 -15.05
CA THR A 110 -6.09 -0.40 -15.20
C THR A 110 -5.64 -1.43 -16.23
N PRO A 111 -5.59 -2.72 -15.91
CA PRO A 111 -5.26 -3.74 -16.91
C PRO A 111 -6.32 -3.78 -18.01
N THR A 112 -5.92 -4.07 -19.24
CA THR A 112 -6.85 -4.18 -20.37
C THR A 112 -7.52 -5.55 -20.50
N THR A 113 -6.95 -6.55 -19.82
CA THR A 113 -7.48 -7.91 -19.71
C THR A 113 -8.00 -8.17 -18.30
N GLU A 114 -9.03 -9.03 -18.18
CA GLU A 114 -9.42 -9.56 -16.87
C GLU A 114 -8.21 -10.26 -16.25
N ASP A 115 -8.06 -10.14 -14.93
CA ASP A 115 -6.97 -10.74 -14.16
C ASP A 115 -5.54 -10.29 -14.54
N ALA A 116 -5.39 -9.21 -15.33
CA ALA A 116 -4.08 -8.71 -15.80
C ALA A 116 -3.21 -9.78 -16.50
N GLU A 117 -3.84 -10.65 -17.28
CA GLU A 117 -3.13 -11.70 -18.02
C GLU A 117 -2.38 -11.11 -19.24
N PRO A 118 -1.11 -11.49 -19.46
CA PRO A 118 -0.38 -11.08 -20.65
C PRO A 118 -0.89 -11.78 -21.91
N VAL A 119 -1.10 -11.03 -22.98
CA VAL A 119 -1.42 -11.56 -24.32
C VAL A 119 -0.14 -11.59 -25.14
N ASP A 120 0.25 -12.75 -25.65
CA ASP A 120 1.50 -12.96 -26.40
C ASP A 120 2.77 -12.44 -25.70
N GLY A 121 2.76 -12.46 -24.36
CA GLY A 121 3.85 -11.95 -23.54
C GLY A 121 3.86 -10.43 -23.39
N VAL A 122 2.79 -9.73 -23.79
CA VAL A 122 2.59 -8.30 -23.61
C VAL A 122 1.53 -8.07 -22.53
N LEU A 123 1.94 -7.43 -21.44
CA LEU A 123 1.04 -6.99 -20.39
C LEU A 123 0.66 -5.53 -20.63
N THR A 124 -0.62 -5.27 -20.90
CA THR A 124 -1.11 -3.95 -21.29
C THR A 124 -1.95 -3.32 -20.18
N TYR A 125 -1.64 -2.09 -19.86
CA TYR A 125 -2.39 -1.22 -18.96
C TYR A 125 -2.88 0.02 -19.66
N ARG A 126 -3.99 0.59 -19.20
CA ARG A 126 -4.39 1.96 -19.50
C ARG A 126 -4.05 2.86 -18.33
N LEU A 127 -3.45 3.99 -18.61
CA LEU A 127 -3.31 5.04 -17.61
C LEU A 127 -4.58 5.87 -17.60
N GLU A 128 -5.35 5.76 -16.52
CA GLU A 128 -6.66 6.37 -16.40
C GLU A 128 -6.72 7.35 -15.25
N ALA A 129 -7.61 8.32 -15.36
CA ALA A 129 -7.87 9.30 -14.33
C ALA A 129 -9.34 9.70 -14.32
N GLU A 130 -9.86 10.01 -13.15
CA GLU A 130 -11.19 10.55 -12.98
C GLU A 130 -11.21 12.05 -13.27
N ARG A 131 -12.30 12.50 -13.89
CA ARG A 131 -12.51 13.87 -14.28
C ARG A 131 -13.13 14.67 -13.13
N PRO A 132 -12.60 15.87 -12.76
CA PRO A 132 -13.25 16.76 -11.84
C PRO A 132 -14.63 17.20 -12.33
N ARG A 133 -15.56 17.42 -11.40
CA ARG A 133 -16.90 17.93 -11.74
C ARG A 133 -16.84 19.32 -12.35
N GLU A 134 -15.94 20.16 -11.85
CA GLU A 134 -15.71 21.50 -12.38
C GLU A 134 -14.49 21.47 -13.31
N LEU A 135 -14.72 21.66 -14.58
CA LEU A 135 -13.65 21.76 -15.56
C LEU A 135 -13.08 23.17 -15.59
N ARG A 136 -11.85 23.31 -15.15
CA ARG A 136 -11.07 24.52 -15.38
C ARG A 136 -10.11 24.24 -16.53
N ARG A 137 -9.94 25.22 -17.39
CA ARG A 137 -8.93 25.16 -18.45
C ARG A 137 -7.77 26.06 -18.07
N THR A 138 -6.60 25.48 -17.92
CA THR A 138 -5.35 26.19 -17.78
C THR A 138 -4.37 25.76 -18.86
N THR A 139 -3.46 26.61 -19.20
CA THR A 139 -2.39 26.29 -20.14
C THR A 139 -1.24 25.48 -19.50
N SER A 140 -1.25 25.33 -18.17
CA SER A 140 -0.18 24.67 -17.44
C SER A 140 -0.24 23.14 -17.58
N THR A 141 0.75 22.55 -18.23
CA THR A 141 0.91 21.09 -18.32
C THR A 141 1.09 20.44 -16.96
N ARG A 142 1.70 21.15 -15.99
CA ARG A 142 1.91 20.62 -14.64
C ARG A 142 0.60 20.22 -13.94
N VAL A 143 -0.47 20.99 -14.11
CA VAL A 143 -1.78 20.71 -13.48
C VAL A 143 -2.47 19.50 -14.11
N ARG A 144 -2.08 19.14 -15.31
CA ARG A 144 -2.59 18.01 -16.09
C ARG A 144 -1.70 16.77 -16.04
N THR A 145 -0.51 16.92 -15.47
CA THR A 145 0.41 15.78 -15.33
C THR A 145 -0.04 14.86 -14.21
N VAL A 146 -0.11 13.59 -14.51
CA VAL A 146 -0.51 12.53 -13.60
C VAL A 146 0.54 11.44 -13.51
N ASN A 147 0.59 10.78 -12.36
CA ASN A 147 1.47 9.63 -12.14
C ASN A 147 0.65 8.50 -11.51
N ALA A 148 0.87 7.29 -11.98
CA ALA A 148 0.36 6.09 -11.35
C ALA A 148 1.45 5.02 -11.28
N GLY A 149 1.29 4.10 -10.34
CA GLY A 149 2.17 2.96 -10.19
C GLY A 149 1.43 1.71 -9.79
N VAL A 150 1.89 0.57 -10.26
CA VAL A 150 1.40 -0.75 -9.88
C VAL A 150 2.58 -1.65 -9.55
N TYR A 151 2.45 -2.44 -8.50
CA TYR A 151 3.41 -3.49 -8.16
C TYR A 151 3.00 -4.78 -8.87
N LEU A 152 3.97 -5.43 -9.51
CA LEU A 152 3.81 -6.74 -10.13
C LEU A 152 4.79 -7.70 -9.47
N SER A 153 4.30 -8.79 -8.95
CA SER A 153 5.12 -9.86 -8.37
C SER A 153 5.91 -10.62 -9.45
N ASP A 154 6.98 -11.30 -9.04
CA ASP A 154 7.75 -12.16 -9.95
C ASP A 154 6.88 -13.24 -10.59
N ARG A 155 5.78 -13.65 -9.94
CA ARG A 155 4.82 -14.61 -10.46
C ARG A 155 4.03 -14.02 -11.64
N GLU A 156 3.51 -12.80 -11.49
CA GLU A 156 2.78 -12.10 -12.55
C GLU A 156 3.69 -11.72 -13.72
N LEU A 157 4.96 -11.49 -13.45
CA LEU A 157 5.96 -11.16 -14.46
C LEU A 157 6.53 -12.37 -15.19
N ARG A 158 6.17 -13.60 -14.84
CA ARG A 158 6.82 -14.82 -15.38
C ARG A 158 6.73 -14.90 -16.90
N ASP A 159 5.57 -14.65 -17.46
CA ASP A 159 5.27 -14.78 -18.89
C ASP A 159 5.26 -13.42 -19.60
N VAL A 160 5.65 -12.34 -18.89
CA VAL A 160 5.69 -10.99 -19.42
C VAL A 160 7.06 -10.68 -20.01
N ARG A 161 7.10 -10.37 -21.30
CA ARG A 161 8.28 -9.89 -22.05
C ARG A 161 8.25 -8.40 -22.26
N VAL A 162 7.06 -7.84 -22.44
CA VAL A 162 6.85 -6.41 -22.73
C VAL A 162 5.74 -5.90 -21.81
N ILE A 163 5.95 -4.73 -21.23
CA ILE A 163 4.91 -3.98 -20.55
C ILE A 163 4.56 -2.78 -21.42
N ARG A 164 3.28 -2.60 -21.67
CA ARG A 164 2.71 -1.52 -22.47
C ARG A 164 1.75 -0.70 -21.63
N VAL A 165 1.83 0.62 -21.72
CA VAL A 165 0.89 1.54 -21.09
C VAL A 165 0.31 2.45 -22.16
N GLU A 166 -1.02 2.49 -22.23
CA GLU A 166 -1.79 3.21 -23.24
C GLU A 166 -2.44 4.46 -22.68
N GLY A 167 -2.39 5.54 -23.43
CA GLY A 167 -3.26 6.69 -23.36
C GLY A 167 -4.17 6.73 -24.59
N VAL A 168 -4.90 7.83 -24.76
CA VAL A 168 -5.80 8.02 -25.93
C VAL A 168 -5.00 8.13 -27.23
N ARG A 169 -3.91 8.91 -27.24
CA ARG A 169 -3.18 9.26 -28.46
C ARG A 169 -1.90 8.43 -28.68
N ASN A 170 -1.38 7.82 -27.62
CA ASN A 170 -0.13 7.07 -27.73
C ASN A 170 -0.06 5.91 -26.72
N ALA A 171 0.94 5.08 -26.88
CA ALA A 171 1.34 4.09 -25.90
C ALA A 171 2.85 4.16 -25.67
N GLN A 172 3.29 3.85 -24.46
CA GLN A 172 4.68 3.63 -24.11
C GLN A 172 4.91 2.13 -23.85
N THR A 173 6.01 1.61 -24.34
CA THR A 173 6.38 0.21 -24.17
C THR A 173 7.78 0.10 -23.59
N THR A 174 7.98 -0.92 -22.75
CA THR A 174 9.31 -1.28 -22.28
C THR A 174 9.48 -2.78 -22.28
N THR A 175 10.64 -3.24 -22.69
CA THR A 175 10.99 -4.66 -22.81
C THR A 175 11.79 -5.07 -21.59
N ARG A 176 11.47 -6.24 -21.04
CA ARG A 176 12.24 -6.86 -19.96
C ARG A 176 13.63 -7.22 -20.51
N ARG A 177 14.66 -6.67 -19.89
CA ARG A 177 16.07 -7.04 -20.14
C ARG A 177 16.53 -8.02 -19.09
#